data_ce44fbdac07c2cc9d1462399f9577f24
#
_entry.id   ce44fbdac07c2cc9d1462399f9577f24
#
_cell.length_a   1.000
_cell.length_b   1.000
_cell.length_c   1.000
_cell.angle_alpha   90.00
_cell.angle_beta   90.00
_cell.angle_gamma   90.00
#
_symmetry.space_group_name_H-M   'P 1'
#
loop_
_entity.id
_entity.type
_entity.pdbx_description
1 polymer ?
#
loop_
_entity_poly.entity_id
_entity_poly.type
_entity_poly.pdbx_seq_one_letter_code
_entity_poly.pdbx_strand_id
1 'polypeptide(L)'
;MSGLSKIIVFISYCMALLLYGVAHADGMLPETTVVILYEENGEATINIKNTDPTPALLHSVIENVPEDLETLLIVTPPIARVEPGETQLVRFISTLKTPLKTQRLKRVSFEGIPQAREPGGATIGITLRQNLPLILHPAGLPRHQAPWELLKWKRQGDRLSVHNDSAYVVRMGLEVQLNPLKQTGLLPRTYILPGEVLALNTEGPVAEVSSVVLQPATTFGFAVDDYQADVLGHES
;
A
#
# COMPACT_ATOMS: atom_id res chain seq x y z
N MET A 1 -19.30 -52.82 -2.58
CA MET A 1 -18.70 -52.05 -1.51
C MET A 1 -19.77 -51.81 -0.45
N SER A 2 -19.57 -52.36 0.75
CA SER A 2 -20.58 -52.40 1.80
C SER A 2 -20.86 -50.99 2.35
N GLY A 3 -22.09 -50.75 2.85
CA GLY A 3 -22.47 -49.43 3.43
C GLY A 3 -21.51 -48.96 4.53
N LEU A 4 -20.88 -49.87 5.24
CA LEU A 4 -19.87 -49.58 6.27
C LEU A 4 -18.63 -48.88 5.70
N SER A 5 -18.15 -49.21 4.53
CA SER A 5 -17.01 -48.55 3.86
C SER A 5 -17.32 -47.11 3.48
N LYS A 6 -18.54 -46.80 3.06
CA LYS A 6 -18.99 -45.44 2.73
C LYS A 6 -19.09 -44.54 3.99
N ILE A 7 -19.54 -45.13 5.10
CA ILE A 7 -19.64 -44.44 6.38
C ILE A 7 -18.26 -44.09 6.92
N ILE A 8 -17.28 -45.02 6.85
CA ILE A 8 -15.91 -44.77 7.30
C ILE A 8 -15.24 -43.69 6.46
N VAL A 9 -15.42 -43.69 5.14
CA VAL A 9 -14.89 -42.65 4.25
C VAL A 9 -15.51 -41.27 4.55
N PHE A 10 -16.82 -41.26 4.81
CA PHE A 10 -17.51 -39.99 5.15
C PHE A 10 -17.03 -39.41 6.50
N ILE A 11 -16.89 -40.26 7.52
CA ILE A 11 -16.36 -39.87 8.83
C ILE A 11 -14.91 -39.37 8.72
N SER A 12 -14.06 -40.05 7.94
CA SER A 12 -12.68 -39.66 7.69
C SER A 12 -12.60 -38.33 6.97
N TYR A 13 -13.49 -38.06 6.01
CA TYR A 13 -13.56 -36.78 5.31
C TYR A 13 -14.04 -35.64 6.22
N CYS A 14 -15.06 -35.86 7.04
CA CYS A 14 -15.51 -34.89 8.05
C CYS A 14 -14.45 -34.59 9.10
N MET A 15 -13.68 -35.61 9.52
CA MET A 15 -12.59 -35.45 10.48
C MET A 15 -11.41 -34.68 9.88
N ALA A 16 -11.12 -34.86 8.59
CA ALA A 16 -10.11 -34.07 7.88
C ALA A 16 -10.52 -32.57 7.74
N LEU A 17 -11.82 -32.28 7.59
CA LEU A 17 -12.35 -30.90 7.54
C LEU A 17 -12.28 -30.16 8.89
N LEU A 18 -12.20 -30.90 10.01
CA LEU A 18 -12.07 -30.31 11.37
C LEU A 18 -10.61 -29.95 11.72
N LEU A 19 -9.63 -30.34 10.90
CA LEU A 19 -8.21 -30.08 11.11
C LEU A 19 -7.72 -28.79 10.41
N TYR A 20 -8.62 -28.00 9.80
CA TYR A 20 -8.23 -26.69 9.29
C TYR A 20 -7.92 -25.75 10.45
N GLY A 21 -6.67 -25.71 10.87
CA GLY A 21 -6.16 -24.67 11.75
C GLY A 21 -6.29 -23.34 11.05
N VAL A 22 -6.89 -22.35 11.73
CA VAL A 22 -6.91 -20.96 11.24
C VAL A 22 -5.47 -20.46 11.26
N ALA A 23 -4.87 -20.23 10.12
CA ALA A 23 -3.58 -19.56 10.04
C ALA A 23 -3.77 -18.10 10.48
N HIS A 24 -3.31 -17.73 11.65
CA HIS A 24 -3.22 -16.36 12.08
C HIS A 24 -1.83 -15.82 11.68
N ALA A 25 -1.82 -14.72 10.94
CA ALA A 25 -0.59 -13.94 10.80
C ALA A 25 -0.42 -13.12 12.09
N ASP A 26 0.49 -13.58 12.95
CA ASP A 26 0.84 -12.87 14.18
C ASP A 26 1.76 -11.69 13.89
N GLY A 27 1.69 -10.64 14.70
CA GLY A 27 2.55 -9.46 14.57
C GLY A 27 1.88 -8.15 14.96
N MET A 28 2.48 -7.04 14.57
CA MET A 28 1.93 -5.70 14.78
C MET A 28 0.94 -5.36 13.65
N LEU A 29 -0.36 -5.34 13.97
CA LEU A 29 -1.44 -5.12 13.01
C LEU A 29 -1.93 -3.67 13.05
N PRO A 30 -1.68 -2.86 12.01
CA PRO A 30 -2.26 -1.52 11.85
C PRO A 30 -3.77 -1.60 11.61
N GLU A 31 -4.53 -0.65 12.16
CA GLU A 31 -5.98 -0.56 11.96
C GLU A 31 -6.39 -0.13 10.55
N THR A 32 -5.47 0.49 9.80
CA THR A 32 -5.68 0.95 8.42
C THR A 32 -4.49 0.60 7.55
N THR A 33 -4.68 0.63 6.24
CA THR A 33 -3.63 0.37 5.25
C THR A 33 -2.98 1.65 4.69
N VAL A 34 -3.50 2.83 5.07
CA VAL A 34 -3.00 4.14 4.67
C VAL A 34 -3.19 5.11 5.83
N VAL A 35 -2.19 5.94 6.09
CA VAL A 35 -2.30 7.07 7.02
C VAL A 35 -2.47 8.35 6.22
N ILE A 36 -3.45 9.19 6.56
CA ILE A 36 -3.64 10.50 5.96
C ILE A 36 -3.51 11.56 7.06
N LEU A 37 -2.53 12.44 6.91
CA LEU A 37 -2.38 13.61 7.76
C LEU A 37 -2.95 14.81 7.01
N TYR A 38 -4.04 15.36 7.50
CA TYR A 38 -4.59 16.64 7.02
C TYR A 38 -3.82 17.78 7.65
N GLU A 39 -3.31 18.68 6.81
CA GLU A 39 -2.47 19.81 7.26
C GLU A 39 -3.17 20.69 8.31
N GLU A 40 -4.48 20.92 8.14
CA GLU A 40 -5.28 21.67 9.09
C GLU A 40 -5.31 21.10 10.51
N ASN A 41 -5.14 19.77 10.64
CA ASN A 41 -5.12 19.11 11.94
C ASN A 41 -3.72 19.11 12.58
N GLY A 42 -2.67 19.29 11.78
CA GLY A 42 -1.28 19.25 12.23
C GLY A 42 -0.76 17.89 12.69
N GLU A 43 -1.64 16.90 12.85
CA GLU A 43 -1.28 15.54 13.25
C GLU A 43 -2.23 14.48 12.68
N ALA A 44 -1.77 13.24 12.69
CA ALA A 44 -2.58 12.05 12.44
C ALA A 44 -2.21 10.94 13.43
N THR A 45 -3.12 10.01 13.66
CA THR A 45 -2.90 8.86 14.54
C THR A 45 -3.27 7.55 13.86
N ILE A 46 -2.68 6.47 14.34
CA ILE A 46 -3.02 5.10 13.95
C ILE A 46 -2.90 4.17 15.16
N ASN A 47 -3.82 3.24 15.29
CA ASN A 47 -3.75 2.19 16.28
C ASN A 47 -3.02 0.96 15.70
N ILE A 48 -2.06 0.43 16.48
CA ILE A 48 -1.30 -0.77 16.14
C ILE A 48 -1.54 -1.81 17.20
N LYS A 49 -2.20 -2.91 16.83
CA LYS A 49 -2.50 -4.01 17.75
C LYS A 49 -1.40 -5.07 17.71
N ASN A 50 -0.95 -5.51 18.87
CA ASN A 50 -0.11 -6.69 18.98
C ASN A 50 -0.99 -7.96 18.92
N THR A 51 -0.90 -8.72 17.84
CA THR A 51 -1.62 -9.99 17.67
C THR A 51 -0.77 -11.21 18.04
N ASP A 52 0.51 -11.01 18.39
CA ASP A 52 1.36 -12.07 18.91
C ASP A 52 0.90 -12.52 20.31
N PRO A 53 1.10 -13.80 20.66
CA PRO A 53 0.80 -14.31 22.00
C PRO A 53 1.80 -13.85 23.07
N THR A 54 2.84 -13.12 22.68
CA THR A 54 3.91 -12.62 23.56
C THR A 54 4.07 -11.11 23.43
N PRO A 55 4.58 -10.43 24.49
CA PRO A 55 4.92 -9.02 24.40
C PRO A 55 5.98 -8.76 23.35
N ALA A 56 5.85 -7.65 22.62
CA ALA A 56 6.85 -7.22 21.65
C ALA A 56 7.09 -5.71 21.72
N LEU A 57 8.23 -5.26 21.22
CA LEU A 57 8.50 -3.86 21.02
C LEU A 57 8.00 -3.44 19.64
N LEU A 58 7.02 -2.54 19.60
CA LEU A 58 6.62 -1.87 18.37
C LEU A 58 7.68 -0.83 18.03
N HIS A 59 8.31 -0.96 16.87
CA HIS A 59 9.21 0.04 16.29
C HIS A 59 8.51 0.71 15.12
N SER A 60 8.33 2.04 15.20
CA SER A 60 7.64 2.86 14.22
C SER A 60 8.60 3.85 13.58
N VAL A 61 8.74 3.81 12.25
CA VAL A 61 9.70 4.65 11.50
C VAL A 61 9.01 5.32 10.33
N ILE A 62 9.24 6.64 10.19
CA ILE A 62 8.86 7.38 8.98
C ILE A 62 10.00 7.28 7.98
N GLU A 63 9.67 6.97 6.74
CA GLU A 63 10.61 6.83 5.64
C GLU A 63 10.24 7.80 4.52
N ASN A 64 11.25 8.41 3.93
CA ASN A 64 11.08 9.20 2.73
C ASN A 64 10.93 8.29 1.51
N VAL A 65 10.20 8.76 0.50
CA VAL A 65 10.27 8.20 -0.85
C VAL A 65 11.48 8.80 -1.58
N PRO A 66 12.07 8.12 -2.58
CA PRO A 66 13.25 8.62 -3.28
C PRO A 66 13.08 10.01 -3.92
N GLU A 67 11.84 10.32 -4.32
CA GLU A 67 11.48 11.58 -4.98
C GLU A 67 11.25 12.74 -4.01
N ASP A 68 11.17 12.45 -2.69
CA ASP A 68 10.86 13.43 -1.66
C ASP A 68 11.61 13.13 -0.36
N LEU A 69 12.81 13.69 -0.20
CA LEU A 69 13.72 13.45 0.93
C LEU A 69 13.52 14.43 2.10
N GLU A 70 12.59 15.37 2.00
CA GLU A 70 12.35 16.37 3.05
C GLU A 70 11.75 15.71 4.30
N THR A 71 12.28 16.03 5.49
CA THR A 71 11.73 15.55 6.77
C THR A 71 10.57 16.46 7.19
N LEU A 72 9.36 15.96 7.05
CA LEU A 72 8.12 16.72 7.26
C LEU A 72 7.35 16.29 8.51
N LEU A 73 7.77 15.21 9.16
CA LEU A 73 6.99 14.53 10.19
C LEU A 73 7.88 14.00 11.30
N ILE A 74 7.31 13.93 12.50
CA ILE A 74 7.85 13.19 13.64
C ILE A 74 6.86 12.10 14.03
N VAL A 75 7.36 10.90 14.37
CA VAL A 75 6.55 9.80 14.91
C VAL A 75 6.73 9.70 16.43
N THR A 76 5.65 9.45 17.15
CA THR A 76 5.69 9.29 18.60
C THR A 76 4.61 8.30 19.11
N PRO A 77 4.97 7.33 19.98
CA PRO A 77 6.34 6.95 20.34
C PRO A 77 7.03 6.22 19.18
N PRO A 78 8.36 6.40 18.97
CA PRO A 78 9.08 5.64 17.96
C PRO A 78 9.28 4.17 18.37
N ILE A 79 9.34 3.91 19.66
CA ILE A 79 9.41 2.57 20.25
C ILE A 79 8.47 2.48 21.44
N ALA A 80 7.67 1.41 21.48
CA ALA A 80 6.78 1.14 22.60
C ALA A 80 6.69 -0.37 22.85
N ARG A 81 6.62 -0.79 24.12
CA ARG A 81 6.29 -2.17 24.48
C ARG A 81 4.77 -2.34 24.39
N VAL A 82 4.32 -3.38 23.69
CA VAL A 82 2.89 -3.69 23.54
C VAL A 82 2.66 -5.13 24.00
N GLU A 83 1.77 -5.29 24.98
CA GLU A 83 1.40 -6.60 25.52
C GLU A 83 0.53 -7.38 24.54
N PRO A 84 0.41 -8.72 24.66
CA PRO A 84 -0.45 -9.54 23.80
C PRO A 84 -1.89 -9.02 23.77
N GLY A 85 -2.42 -8.80 22.57
CA GLY A 85 -3.79 -8.31 22.36
C GLY A 85 -4.00 -6.83 22.61
N GLU A 86 -3.02 -6.13 23.20
CA GLU A 86 -3.07 -4.69 23.45
C GLU A 86 -2.83 -3.87 22.19
N THR A 87 -3.22 -2.60 22.26
CA THR A 87 -3.13 -1.65 21.14
C THR A 87 -2.32 -0.44 21.56
N GLN A 88 -1.34 -0.06 20.74
CA GLN A 88 -0.54 1.15 20.89
C GLN A 88 -1.03 2.21 19.90
N LEU A 89 -1.38 3.38 20.42
CA LEU A 89 -1.61 4.57 19.58
C LEU A 89 -0.26 5.15 19.15
N VAL A 90 -0.05 5.28 17.85
CA VAL A 90 1.10 5.97 17.25
C VAL A 90 0.62 7.27 16.60
N ARG A 91 1.32 8.36 16.87
CA ARG A 91 0.99 9.70 16.40
C ARG A 91 2.07 10.20 15.44
N PHE A 92 1.64 10.84 14.37
CA PHE A 92 2.49 11.56 13.40
C PHE A 92 2.23 13.05 13.55
N ILE A 93 3.27 13.81 13.84
CA ILE A 93 3.18 15.25 14.09
C ILE A 93 3.85 15.97 12.91
N SER A 94 3.14 16.91 12.31
CA SER A 94 3.66 17.74 11.22
C SER A 94 4.73 18.72 11.74
N THR A 95 5.83 18.81 10.97
CA THR A 95 6.90 19.80 11.19
C THR A 95 6.96 20.81 10.05
N LEU A 96 5.89 20.92 9.27
CA LEU A 96 5.78 21.85 8.15
C LEU A 96 5.97 23.30 8.62
N LYS A 97 6.80 24.03 7.89
CA LYS A 97 7.03 25.48 8.11
C LYS A 97 6.27 26.35 7.13
N THR A 98 5.86 25.77 6.01
CA THR A 98 5.13 26.43 4.95
C THR A 98 3.95 25.56 4.51
N PRO A 99 2.80 26.18 4.13
CA PRO A 99 1.65 25.41 3.65
C PRO A 99 1.98 24.56 2.42
N LEU A 100 1.40 23.39 2.38
CA LEU A 100 1.49 22.51 1.22
C LEU A 100 0.64 23.04 0.07
N LYS A 101 1.12 22.88 -1.17
CA LYS A 101 0.35 23.19 -2.38
C LYS A 101 -0.27 21.92 -3.00
N THR A 102 0.39 20.79 -2.82
CA THR A 102 0.00 19.48 -3.35
C THR A 102 0.18 18.43 -2.27
N GLN A 103 -0.47 17.30 -2.42
CA GLN A 103 -0.21 16.15 -1.54
C GLN A 103 1.27 15.73 -1.60
N ARG A 104 1.79 15.27 -0.46
CA ARG A 104 3.13 14.69 -0.34
C ARG A 104 2.99 13.24 0.11
N LEU A 105 3.86 12.37 -0.37
CA LEU A 105 3.90 10.97 0.01
C LEU A 105 5.13 10.69 0.86
N LYS A 106 4.89 10.07 2.00
CA LYS A 106 5.89 9.43 2.86
C LYS A 106 5.50 7.97 3.07
N ARG A 107 6.36 7.23 3.72
CA ARG A 107 6.06 5.87 4.15
C ARG A 107 6.19 5.80 5.66
N VAL A 108 5.46 4.89 6.29
CA VAL A 108 5.66 4.53 7.68
C VAL A 108 5.77 3.02 7.79
N SER A 109 6.77 2.55 8.52
CA SER A 109 6.92 1.13 8.81
C SER A 109 6.67 0.86 10.29
N PHE A 110 6.00 -0.28 10.52
CA PHE A 110 5.74 -0.85 11.83
C PHE A 110 6.36 -2.23 11.88
N GLU A 111 7.21 -2.44 12.87
CA GLU A 111 7.94 -3.69 13.06
C GLU A 111 7.76 -4.15 14.51
N GLY A 112 7.34 -5.41 14.66
CA GLY A 112 7.26 -6.06 15.97
C GLY A 112 8.59 -6.76 16.28
N ILE A 113 9.32 -6.28 17.27
CA ILE A 113 10.57 -6.88 17.73
C ILE A 113 10.23 -7.77 18.93
N PRO A 114 10.28 -9.11 18.77
CA PRO A 114 9.95 -10.03 19.85
C PRO A 114 11.02 -9.98 20.96
N GLN A 115 10.61 -10.35 22.17
CA GLN A 115 11.53 -10.50 23.27
C GLN A 115 12.57 -11.60 22.96
N ALA A 116 13.84 -11.33 23.27
CA ALA A 116 14.89 -12.33 23.15
C ALA A 116 14.53 -13.57 23.96
N ARG A 117 14.61 -14.74 23.34
CA ARG A 117 14.40 -16.02 24.02
C ARG A 117 15.71 -16.51 24.61
N GLU A 118 15.59 -17.23 25.74
CA GLU A 118 16.75 -17.91 26.33
C GLU A 118 17.37 -18.91 25.32
N PRO A 119 18.71 -19.06 25.33
CA PRO A 119 19.40 -19.99 24.43
C PRO A 119 18.97 -21.43 24.70
N GLY A 120 18.25 -22.05 23.78
CA GLY A 120 17.84 -23.46 23.90
C GLY A 120 17.21 -23.96 22.60
N GLY A 121 18.00 -24.53 21.72
CA GLY A 121 17.55 -25.09 20.45
C GLY A 121 17.65 -24.13 19.24
N ALA A 122 17.56 -24.67 18.02
CA ALA A 122 17.51 -23.87 16.79
C ALA A 122 16.13 -23.23 16.67
N THR A 123 16.04 -21.90 16.84
CA THR A 123 14.80 -21.14 16.66
C THR A 123 14.98 -20.16 15.51
N ILE A 124 14.09 -20.22 14.53
CA ILE A 124 14.02 -19.22 13.46
C ILE A 124 13.02 -18.15 13.90
N GLY A 125 13.49 -16.93 14.15
CA GLY A 125 12.63 -15.78 14.38
C GLY A 125 12.28 -15.13 13.04
N ILE A 126 10.97 -15.00 12.75
CA ILE A 126 10.48 -14.23 11.61
C ILE A 126 9.94 -12.92 12.13
N THR A 127 10.50 -11.79 11.70
CA THR A 127 10.00 -10.46 12.00
C THR A 127 9.21 -9.95 10.80
N LEU A 128 7.97 -9.56 11.03
CA LEU A 128 7.13 -8.97 9.99
C LEU A 128 7.19 -7.45 10.11
N ARG A 129 7.62 -6.79 9.03
CA ARG A 129 7.59 -5.34 8.90
C ARG A 129 6.51 -4.92 7.94
N GLN A 130 5.55 -4.15 8.43
CA GLN A 130 4.50 -3.56 7.61
C GLN A 130 4.89 -2.14 7.20
N ASN A 131 4.83 -1.85 5.90
CA ASN A 131 5.22 -0.55 5.36
C ASN A 131 4.03 0.07 4.62
N LEU A 132 3.45 1.11 5.21
CA LEU A 132 2.23 1.78 4.74
C LEU A 132 2.54 3.15 4.12
N PRO A 133 1.77 3.58 3.12
CA PRO A 133 1.81 4.97 2.67
C PRO A 133 1.28 5.91 3.74
N LEU A 134 1.94 7.06 3.88
CA LEU A 134 1.53 8.18 4.70
C LEU A 134 1.41 9.41 3.79
N ILE A 135 0.20 9.92 3.61
CA ILE A 135 -0.10 11.03 2.72
C ILE A 135 -0.33 12.29 3.55
N LEU A 136 0.43 13.34 3.26
CA LEU A 136 0.16 14.67 3.79
C LEU A 136 -0.78 15.37 2.82
N HIS A 137 -1.94 15.78 3.31
CA HIS A 137 -3.00 16.41 2.52
C HIS A 137 -3.06 17.91 2.82
N PRO A 138 -2.88 18.80 1.82
CA PRO A 138 -2.89 20.24 1.98
C PRO A 138 -4.18 20.77 2.59
N ALA A 139 -4.09 21.80 3.40
CA ALA A 139 -5.26 22.56 3.87
C ALA A 139 -6.00 23.17 2.65
N GLY A 140 -7.33 23.03 2.64
CA GLY A 140 -8.17 23.58 1.57
C GLY A 140 -8.17 22.80 0.25
N LEU A 141 -7.34 21.76 0.07
CA LEU A 141 -7.45 20.88 -1.08
C LEU A 141 -8.70 20.00 -0.92
N PRO A 142 -9.64 19.99 -1.87
CA PRO A 142 -10.81 19.10 -1.80
C PRO A 142 -10.40 17.62 -1.75
N ARG A 143 -11.17 16.80 -1.03
CA ARG A 143 -10.97 15.35 -1.06
C ARG A 143 -11.42 14.80 -2.40
N HIS A 144 -10.59 13.96 -3.02
CA HIS A 144 -10.91 13.30 -4.28
C HIS A 144 -10.87 11.78 -4.08
N GLN A 145 -11.97 11.11 -4.36
CA GLN A 145 -12.09 9.66 -4.14
C GLN A 145 -11.42 8.84 -5.25
N ALA A 146 -11.39 9.38 -6.47
CA ALA A 146 -10.86 8.73 -7.66
C ALA A 146 -9.77 9.58 -8.34
N PRO A 147 -8.63 9.89 -7.68
CA PRO A 147 -7.62 10.80 -8.24
C PRO A 147 -6.92 10.24 -9.49
N TRP A 148 -7.03 8.93 -9.76
CA TRP A 148 -6.52 8.29 -10.98
C TRP A 148 -7.24 8.76 -12.25
N GLU A 149 -8.47 9.27 -12.15
CA GLU A 149 -9.21 9.86 -13.28
C GLU A 149 -8.59 11.15 -13.80
N LEU A 150 -7.75 11.80 -12.99
CA LEU A 150 -7.03 13.03 -13.34
C LEU A 150 -5.73 12.76 -14.10
N LEU A 151 -5.30 11.50 -14.20
CA LEU A 151 -4.10 11.12 -14.95
C LEU A 151 -4.31 11.30 -16.46
N LYS A 152 -3.27 11.78 -17.12
CA LYS A 152 -3.26 11.93 -18.57
C LYS A 152 -2.26 10.95 -19.19
N TRP A 153 -2.76 10.04 -19.99
CA TRP A 153 -1.95 9.09 -20.73
C TRP A 153 -1.60 9.67 -22.09
N LYS A 154 -0.31 9.73 -22.40
CA LYS A 154 0.19 10.33 -23.64
C LYS A 154 1.13 9.39 -24.35
N ARG A 155 0.95 9.33 -25.69
CA ARG A 155 1.84 8.62 -26.58
C ARG A 155 2.65 9.61 -27.39
N GLN A 156 3.96 9.39 -27.48
CA GLN A 156 4.88 10.15 -28.30
C GLN A 156 5.81 9.17 -29.03
N GLY A 157 5.55 8.95 -30.31
CA GLY A 157 6.21 7.89 -31.08
C GLY A 157 5.97 6.52 -30.43
N ASP A 158 7.04 5.77 -30.16
CA ASP A 158 7.00 4.46 -29.52
C ASP A 158 7.05 4.51 -28.00
N ARG A 159 6.79 5.66 -27.39
CA ARG A 159 6.79 5.82 -25.93
C ARG A 159 5.40 6.14 -25.43
N LEU A 160 5.00 5.42 -24.37
CA LEU A 160 3.78 5.70 -23.62
C LEU A 160 4.17 6.22 -22.23
N SER A 161 3.53 7.29 -21.81
CA SER A 161 3.77 7.92 -20.51
C SER A 161 2.46 8.30 -19.83
N VAL A 162 2.49 8.32 -18.51
CA VAL A 162 1.41 8.85 -17.65
C VAL A 162 1.88 10.13 -16.98
N HIS A 163 1.02 11.15 -17.02
CA HIS A 163 1.26 12.48 -16.46
C HIS A 163 0.28 12.72 -15.32
N ASN A 164 0.77 13.18 -14.19
CA ASN A 164 -0.05 13.62 -13.07
C ASN A 164 0.04 15.14 -12.90
N ASP A 165 -0.80 15.87 -13.65
CA ASP A 165 -0.88 17.34 -13.55
C ASP A 165 -1.77 17.78 -12.35
N SER A 166 -2.27 16.83 -11.55
CA SER A 166 -3.14 17.10 -10.40
C SER A 166 -2.36 17.41 -9.12
N ALA A 167 -3.06 17.86 -8.10
CA ALA A 167 -2.48 18.08 -6.77
C ALA A 167 -2.47 16.81 -5.88
N TYR A 168 -2.88 15.66 -6.40
CA TYR A 168 -3.06 14.43 -5.64
C TYR A 168 -1.96 13.41 -5.93
N VAL A 169 -1.56 12.68 -4.89
CA VAL A 169 -0.80 11.43 -5.05
C VAL A 169 -1.75 10.37 -5.59
N VAL A 170 -1.40 9.77 -6.71
CA VAL A 170 -2.17 8.66 -7.27
C VAL A 170 -1.43 7.36 -7.04
N ARG A 171 -2.16 6.34 -6.57
CA ARG A 171 -1.63 4.99 -6.30
C ARG A 171 -2.34 3.98 -7.19
N MET A 172 -1.57 3.02 -7.74
CA MET A 172 -2.09 2.01 -8.66
C MET A 172 -1.17 0.80 -8.72
N GLY A 173 -1.62 -0.28 -9.35
CA GLY A 173 -0.78 -1.44 -9.66
C GLY A 173 0.38 -1.08 -10.59
N LEU A 174 1.39 -1.94 -10.63
CA LEU A 174 2.53 -1.77 -11.57
C LEU A 174 2.14 -2.07 -13.01
N GLU A 175 1.21 -3.01 -13.19
CA GLU A 175 0.78 -3.48 -14.50
C GLU A 175 -0.30 -2.59 -15.08
N VAL A 176 -0.15 -2.26 -16.35
CA VAL A 176 -1.11 -1.49 -17.15
C VAL A 176 -1.38 -2.25 -18.43
N GLN A 177 -2.64 -2.61 -18.66
CA GLN A 177 -3.02 -3.28 -19.90
C GLN A 177 -3.20 -2.26 -21.04
N LEU A 178 -2.61 -2.56 -22.19
CA LEU A 178 -2.59 -1.69 -23.38
C LEU A 178 -3.58 -2.21 -24.41
N ASN A 179 -4.62 -1.43 -24.72
CA ASN A 179 -5.64 -1.80 -25.70
C ASN A 179 -5.47 -1.02 -27.01
N PRO A 180 -5.79 -1.64 -28.16
CA PRO A 180 -6.40 -2.98 -28.33
C PRO A 180 -5.39 -4.14 -28.34
N LEU A 181 -4.11 -3.88 -28.22
CA LEU A 181 -3.02 -4.86 -28.40
C LEU A 181 -3.02 -5.97 -27.35
N LYS A 182 -3.73 -5.79 -26.22
CA LYS A 182 -3.75 -6.69 -25.05
C LYS A 182 -2.34 -7.01 -24.51
N GLN A 183 -1.42 -6.07 -24.66
CA GLN A 183 -0.07 -6.13 -24.10
C GLN A 183 -0.08 -5.55 -22.69
N THR A 184 0.91 -5.92 -21.88
CA THR A 184 1.11 -5.35 -20.56
C THR A 184 2.29 -4.39 -20.59
N GLY A 185 2.07 -3.16 -20.14
CA GLY A 185 3.13 -2.20 -19.84
C GLY A 185 3.39 -2.17 -18.34
N LEU A 186 4.61 -1.87 -17.93
CA LEU A 186 5.00 -1.80 -16.54
C LEU A 186 5.36 -0.36 -16.14
N LEU A 187 4.73 0.12 -15.08
CA LEU A 187 5.15 1.35 -14.41
C LEU A 187 6.41 1.10 -13.57
N PRO A 188 7.28 2.10 -13.40
CA PRO A 188 8.48 1.95 -12.56
C PRO A 188 8.17 1.82 -11.07
N ARG A 189 6.96 2.22 -10.63
CA ARG A 189 6.50 2.16 -9.24
C ARG A 189 4.98 2.25 -9.14
N THR A 190 4.43 1.94 -7.95
CA THR A 190 2.98 1.87 -7.68
C THR A 190 2.33 3.19 -7.31
N TYR A 191 2.99 4.30 -7.55
CA TYR A 191 2.47 5.66 -7.31
C TYR A 191 3.06 6.65 -8.30
N ILE A 192 2.34 7.76 -8.49
CA ILE A 192 2.82 8.93 -9.23
C ILE A 192 2.50 10.19 -8.40
N LEU A 193 3.52 11.00 -8.16
CA LEU A 193 3.40 12.23 -7.38
C LEU A 193 2.82 13.37 -8.23
N PRO A 194 2.29 14.44 -7.60
CA PRO A 194 1.88 15.65 -8.29
C PRO A 194 3.00 16.24 -9.15
N GLY A 195 2.68 16.60 -10.39
CA GLY A 195 3.62 17.19 -11.36
C GLY A 195 4.57 16.20 -12.03
N GLU A 196 4.47 14.89 -11.77
CA GLU A 196 5.37 13.89 -12.34
C GLU A 196 4.88 13.32 -13.66
N VAL A 197 5.86 12.80 -14.41
CA VAL A 197 5.67 12.01 -15.62
C VAL A 197 6.40 10.70 -15.47
N LEU A 198 5.70 9.58 -15.65
CA LEU A 198 6.29 8.26 -15.66
C LEU A 198 6.20 7.64 -17.05
N ALA A 199 7.31 7.16 -17.57
CA ALA A 199 7.33 6.35 -18.77
C ALA A 199 6.95 4.90 -18.43
N LEU A 200 6.18 4.25 -19.32
CA LEU A 200 5.92 2.83 -19.23
C LEU A 200 7.03 2.04 -19.91
N ASN A 201 7.43 0.94 -19.29
CA ASN A 201 8.25 -0.07 -19.95
C ASN A 201 7.31 -1.02 -20.69
N THR A 202 7.47 -1.11 -22.01
CA THR A 202 6.66 -1.97 -22.90
C THR A 202 7.57 -2.87 -23.72
N GLU A 203 7.16 -4.12 -23.95
CA GLU A 203 7.95 -5.08 -24.73
C GLU A 203 7.75 -4.95 -26.26
N GLY A 204 6.77 -4.15 -26.69
CA GLY A 204 6.41 -4.00 -28.10
C GLY A 204 6.02 -2.59 -28.47
N PRO A 205 5.71 -2.37 -29.78
CA PRO A 205 5.29 -1.08 -30.28
C PRO A 205 3.98 -0.62 -29.64
N VAL A 206 3.88 0.68 -29.35
CA VAL A 206 2.67 1.28 -28.72
C VAL A 206 1.89 2.16 -29.69
N ALA A 207 2.25 2.13 -30.98
CA ALA A 207 1.66 3.02 -32.00
C ALA A 207 0.13 2.91 -32.12
N GLU A 208 -0.42 1.72 -31.90
CA GLU A 208 -1.86 1.45 -32.00
C GLU A 208 -2.59 1.51 -30.65
N VAL A 209 -1.89 1.82 -29.56
CA VAL A 209 -2.53 1.91 -28.23
C VAL A 209 -3.44 3.12 -28.17
N SER A 210 -4.74 2.88 -27.98
CA SER A 210 -5.77 3.90 -27.88
C SER A 210 -6.30 4.10 -26.46
N SER A 211 -6.20 3.08 -25.61
CA SER A 211 -6.58 3.16 -24.21
C SER A 211 -5.73 2.25 -23.35
N VAL A 212 -5.72 2.54 -22.06
CA VAL A 212 -5.06 1.73 -21.04
C VAL A 212 -6.06 1.30 -19.99
N VAL A 213 -5.84 0.12 -19.39
CA VAL A 213 -6.59 -0.33 -18.21
C VAL A 213 -5.60 -0.50 -17.06
N LEU A 214 -5.90 0.13 -15.93
CA LEU A 214 -5.08 0.11 -14.72
C LEU A 214 -5.91 -0.32 -13.52
N GLN A 215 -5.21 -0.81 -12.49
CA GLN A 215 -5.80 -1.17 -11.20
C GLN A 215 -5.49 -0.06 -10.19
N PRO A 216 -6.40 0.91 -9.99
CA PRO A 216 -6.16 1.97 -9.03
C PRO A 216 -6.36 1.48 -7.60
N ALA A 217 -5.70 2.18 -6.67
CA ALA A 217 -5.96 2.03 -5.24
C ALA A 217 -6.56 3.34 -4.71
N THR A 218 -7.66 3.23 -3.97
CA THR A 218 -8.25 4.41 -3.31
C THR A 218 -7.25 5.07 -2.36
N THR A 219 -7.51 6.31 -1.99
CA THR A 219 -6.73 7.03 -0.97
C THR A 219 -6.67 6.25 0.34
N PHE A 220 -7.69 5.44 0.64
CA PHE A 220 -7.74 4.58 1.83
C PHE A 220 -7.13 3.18 1.62
N GLY A 221 -6.53 2.90 0.45
CA GLY A 221 -5.84 1.64 0.16
C GLY A 221 -6.72 0.48 -0.25
N PHE A 222 -8.01 0.70 -0.48
CA PHE A 222 -8.89 -0.34 -1.03
C PHE A 222 -8.64 -0.47 -2.54
N ALA A 223 -8.57 -1.69 -3.02
CA ALA A 223 -8.67 -1.96 -4.45
C ALA A 223 -10.08 -1.60 -4.93
N VAL A 224 -10.16 -1.00 -6.10
CA VAL A 224 -11.40 -0.72 -6.81
C VAL A 224 -11.37 -1.48 -8.14
N ASP A 225 -12.48 -1.43 -8.86
CA ASP A 225 -12.57 -2.02 -10.21
C ASP A 225 -11.51 -1.40 -11.13
N ASP A 226 -11.12 -2.16 -12.13
CA ASP A 226 -10.21 -1.71 -13.16
C ASP A 226 -10.74 -0.42 -13.81
N TYR A 227 -9.85 0.54 -14.02
CA TYR A 227 -10.18 1.82 -14.65
C TYR A 227 -9.56 1.89 -16.04
N GLN A 228 -10.40 2.23 -17.03
CA GLN A 228 -9.95 2.47 -18.39
C GLN A 228 -9.78 3.97 -18.64
N ALA A 229 -8.62 4.35 -19.18
CA ALA A 229 -8.32 5.72 -19.58
C ALA A 229 -7.91 5.77 -21.07
N ASP A 230 -8.29 6.83 -21.75
CA ASP A 230 -7.92 7.07 -23.14
C ASP A 230 -6.46 7.54 -23.23
N VAL A 231 -5.79 7.15 -24.31
CA VAL A 231 -4.43 7.59 -24.63
C VAL A 231 -4.51 8.74 -25.64
N LEU A 232 -4.00 9.89 -25.23
CA LEU A 232 -3.88 11.05 -26.11
C LEU A 232 -2.72 10.83 -27.06
N GLY A 233 -3.02 10.71 -28.36
CA GLY A 233 -2.02 10.70 -29.42
C GLY A 233 -1.52 12.12 -29.67
N HIS A 234 -0.20 12.34 -29.67
CA HIS A 234 0.36 13.50 -30.34
C HIS A 234 0.55 13.10 -31.82
N GLU A 235 -0.24 13.66 -32.72
CA GLU A 235 0.14 13.73 -34.12
C GLU A 235 1.37 14.63 -34.19
N SER A 236 2.43 14.10 -34.78
CA SER A 236 3.71 14.78 -35.04
C SER A 236 3.54 15.91 -36.08
#